data_0cc19bbe6a53283024ab634ac01da6b6
#
_entry.id   0cc19bbe6a53283024ab634ac01da6b6
#
_cell.length_a   1.000
_cell.length_b   1.000
_cell.length_c   1.000
_cell.angle_alpha   90.00
_cell.angle_beta   90.00
_cell.angle_gamma   90.00
#
_symmetry.space_group_name_H-M   'P 1'
#
loop_
_entity.id
_entity.type
_entity.pdbx_description
1 polymer ?
#
loop_
_entity_poly.entity_id
_entity_poly.type
_entity_poly.pdbx_seq_one_letter_code
_entity_poly.pdbx_strand_id
1 'polypeptide(L)'
;ERGELTVSLHYDGAYGMGEKYNAVNQKGHTAVNEVEEKFCFQGGKTYCPAPFFWTNTGFGLYAATDERTSFRFGEKAVCAELPVDCRVVLFSGMPGEIIRDYMDLFGPAKLPPKWAFGPWISANHWDSQEKVERAVAQAEEHGFPVCALVAEAWSDEATFYVFRGARYVPKPNGGAFRLEDFDFSDSPWPDPAGMVQRLHE
;
A
#
# COMPACT_ATOMS: atom_id res chain seq x y z
N GLU A 1 -4.60 -3.61 -28.87
CA GLU A 1 -6.03 -3.37 -29.16
C GLU A 1 -6.87 -3.61 -27.91
N ARG A 2 -8.03 -2.90 -27.79
CA ARG A 2 -8.96 -3.01 -26.68
C ARG A 2 -10.32 -3.50 -27.17
N GLY A 3 -10.97 -4.34 -26.36
CA GLY A 3 -12.31 -4.84 -26.59
C GLY A 3 -13.25 -4.41 -25.47
N GLU A 4 -14.54 -4.48 -25.74
CA GLU A 4 -15.59 -4.25 -24.73
C GLU A 4 -16.25 -5.59 -24.37
N LEU A 5 -16.34 -5.87 -23.07
CA LEU A 5 -17.08 -6.97 -22.48
C LEU A 5 -18.27 -6.38 -21.71
N THR A 6 -19.48 -6.78 -22.06
CA THR A 6 -20.69 -6.41 -21.31
C THR A 6 -21.27 -7.65 -20.62
N VAL A 7 -21.45 -7.57 -19.32
CA VAL A 7 -22.11 -8.58 -18.51
C VAL A 7 -23.41 -8.01 -17.98
N SER A 8 -24.55 -8.56 -18.45
CA SER A 8 -25.87 -8.21 -17.96
C SER A 8 -26.16 -8.97 -16.67
N LEU A 9 -26.40 -8.27 -15.59
CA LEU A 9 -26.71 -8.85 -14.28
C LEU A 9 -27.56 -7.90 -13.44
N HIS A 10 -28.33 -8.49 -12.53
CA HIS A 10 -29.06 -7.74 -11.52
C HIS A 10 -28.25 -7.72 -10.22
N TYR A 11 -27.99 -6.53 -9.67
CA TYR A 11 -27.21 -6.36 -8.43
C TYR A 11 -27.53 -5.02 -7.79
N ASP A 12 -27.36 -4.92 -6.47
CA ASP A 12 -27.54 -3.69 -5.70
C ASP A 12 -26.20 -3.10 -5.29
N GLY A 13 -25.14 -3.91 -5.23
CA GLY A 13 -23.79 -3.48 -4.89
C GLY A 13 -22.73 -4.26 -5.65
N ALA A 14 -21.69 -3.55 -6.07
CA ALA A 14 -20.46 -4.08 -6.65
C ALA A 14 -19.26 -3.55 -5.86
N TYR A 15 -18.33 -4.42 -5.53
CA TYR A 15 -17.22 -4.16 -4.61
C TYR A 15 -15.92 -4.71 -5.18
N GLY A 16 -14.80 -4.14 -4.75
CA GLY A 16 -13.47 -4.53 -5.22
C GLY A 16 -12.77 -3.43 -5.98
N MET A 17 -12.04 -3.76 -7.05
CA MET A 17 -11.28 -2.85 -7.91
C MET A 17 -9.98 -2.32 -7.27
N GLY A 18 -9.48 -2.96 -6.20
CA GLY A 18 -8.33 -2.49 -5.43
C GLY A 18 -8.68 -1.33 -4.50
N GLU A 19 -7.68 -0.55 -4.13
CA GLU A 19 -7.91 0.64 -3.31
C GLU A 19 -8.54 1.75 -4.13
N LYS A 20 -9.79 2.09 -3.82
CA LYS A 20 -10.53 3.21 -4.43
C LYS A 20 -11.01 4.15 -3.34
N TYR A 21 -10.86 5.46 -3.61
CA TYR A 21 -11.16 6.52 -2.63
C TYR A 21 -12.44 7.27 -2.97
N ASN A 22 -13.17 6.84 -4.02
CA ASN A 22 -14.43 7.43 -4.45
C ASN A 22 -15.65 6.86 -3.73
N ALA A 23 -15.75 5.53 -3.63
CA ALA A 23 -16.87 4.84 -2.99
C ALA A 23 -16.49 3.39 -2.67
N VAL A 24 -17.12 2.80 -1.64
CA VAL A 24 -17.03 1.37 -1.33
C VAL A 24 -17.89 0.57 -2.32
N ASN A 25 -19.14 0.98 -2.53
CA ASN A 25 -20.01 0.40 -3.56
C ASN A 25 -19.77 1.12 -4.88
N GLN A 26 -19.32 0.39 -5.88
CA GLN A 26 -18.98 0.93 -7.19
C GLN A 26 -20.19 1.04 -8.15
N LYS A 27 -21.40 0.59 -7.75
CA LYS A 27 -22.62 0.76 -8.58
C LYS A 27 -22.84 2.24 -8.89
N GLY A 28 -23.08 2.55 -10.17
CA GLY A 28 -23.21 3.91 -10.66
C GLY A 28 -21.88 4.62 -10.97
N HIS A 29 -20.74 4.00 -10.69
CA HIS A 29 -19.42 4.58 -10.92
C HIS A 29 -18.67 3.88 -12.06
N THR A 30 -17.62 4.53 -12.52
CA THR A 30 -16.61 3.94 -13.41
C THR A 30 -15.30 3.82 -12.63
N ALA A 31 -14.78 2.59 -12.53
CA ALA A 31 -13.50 2.31 -11.94
C ALA A 31 -12.45 2.07 -13.03
N VAL A 32 -11.42 2.89 -13.06
CA VAL A 32 -10.26 2.70 -13.93
C VAL A 32 -9.16 2.04 -13.12
N ASN A 33 -8.64 0.92 -13.61
CA ASN A 33 -7.48 0.25 -13.04
C ASN A 33 -6.26 0.60 -13.88
N GLU A 34 -5.56 1.58 -13.42
CA GLU A 34 -4.30 2.08 -13.92
C GLU A 34 -3.52 2.56 -12.70
N VAL A 35 -2.24 2.16 -12.59
CA VAL A 35 -1.39 2.65 -11.53
C VAL A 35 -1.14 4.13 -11.73
N GLU A 36 -1.64 4.94 -10.84
CA GLU A 36 -1.41 6.37 -10.83
C GLU A 36 -1.14 6.84 -9.40
N GLU A 37 0.10 7.17 -9.13
CA GLU A 37 0.49 7.80 -7.89
C GLU A 37 0.22 9.30 -8.00
N LYS A 38 -0.56 9.82 -7.06
CA LYS A 38 -0.84 11.24 -6.97
C LYS A 38 -0.77 11.67 -5.51
N PHE A 39 0.10 12.63 -5.25
CA PHE A 39 0.22 13.18 -3.91
C PHE A 39 -1.10 13.80 -3.44
N CYS A 40 -1.52 13.46 -2.23
CA CYS A 40 -2.69 13.95 -1.50
C CYS A 40 -4.04 13.40 -1.99
N PHE A 41 -4.68 14.01 -2.96
CA PHE A 41 -6.05 13.68 -3.34
C PHE A 41 -6.12 12.68 -4.49
N GLN A 42 -6.49 11.43 -4.21
CA GLN A 42 -6.56 10.35 -5.20
C GLN A 42 -7.87 10.35 -6.03
N GLY A 43 -9.02 10.59 -5.39
CA GLY A 43 -10.32 10.50 -6.06
C GLY A 43 -10.60 9.07 -6.57
N GLY A 44 -10.87 8.95 -7.87
CA GLY A 44 -11.06 7.65 -8.53
C GLY A 44 -9.78 6.92 -8.96
N LYS A 45 -8.60 7.53 -8.72
CA LYS A 45 -7.29 6.99 -9.07
C LYS A 45 -6.70 6.18 -7.94
N THR A 46 -5.70 5.35 -8.23
CA THR A 46 -5.04 4.52 -7.22
C THR A 46 -3.67 4.07 -7.68
N TYR A 47 -2.75 3.85 -6.76
CA TYR A 47 -1.50 3.13 -7.02
C TYR A 47 -1.59 1.63 -6.66
N CYS A 48 -2.73 1.16 -6.15
CA CYS A 48 -2.99 -0.24 -5.84
C CYS A 48 -4.28 -0.74 -6.51
N PRO A 49 -4.36 -0.77 -7.86
CA PRO A 49 -5.53 -1.28 -8.57
C PRO A 49 -5.56 -2.81 -8.53
N ALA A 50 -6.77 -3.37 -8.55
CA ALA A 50 -7.00 -4.79 -8.79
C ALA A 50 -8.18 -4.96 -9.74
N PRO A 51 -8.01 -5.52 -10.95
CA PRO A 51 -9.10 -5.66 -11.92
C PRO A 51 -10.01 -6.85 -11.56
N PHE A 52 -10.46 -6.85 -10.32
CA PHE A 52 -11.36 -7.83 -9.72
C PHE A 52 -12.52 -7.13 -9.02
N PHE A 53 -13.74 -7.57 -9.30
CA PHE A 53 -14.92 -7.15 -8.54
C PHE A 53 -15.83 -8.34 -8.23
N TRP A 54 -16.68 -8.15 -7.24
CA TRP A 54 -17.75 -9.05 -6.90
C TRP A 54 -19.03 -8.27 -6.58
N THR A 55 -20.18 -8.94 -6.70
CA THR A 55 -21.49 -8.35 -6.42
C THR A 55 -22.16 -9.03 -5.23
N ASN A 56 -23.03 -8.30 -4.57
CA ASN A 56 -23.83 -8.86 -3.47
C ASN A 56 -24.81 -9.96 -3.90
N THR A 57 -25.00 -10.16 -5.19
CA THR A 57 -25.91 -11.18 -5.77
C THR A 57 -25.18 -12.43 -6.28
N GLY A 58 -23.88 -12.54 -5.97
CA GLY A 58 -23.15 -13.79 -6.18
C GLY A 58 -22.45 -13.93 -7.52
N PHE A 59 -22.06 -12.82 -8.14
CA PHE A 59 -21.23 -12.80 -9.33
C PHE A 59 -19.89 -12.11 -9.05
N GLY A 60 -18.80 -12.66 -9.58
CA GLY A 60 -17.47 -12.04 -9.56
C GLY A 60 -16.77 -12.16 -10.89
N LEU A 61 -15.87 -11.21 -11.17
CA LEU A 61 -15.06 -11.22 -12.38
C LEU A 61 -13.65 -10.69 -12.06
N TYR A 62 -12.66 -11.40 -12.57
CA TYR A 62 -11.26 -10.98 -12.58
C TYR A 62 -10.75 -10.93 -14.01
N ALA A 63 -10.19 -9.80 -14.40
CA ALA A 63 -9.47 -9.63 -15.66
C ALA A 63 -7.98 -9.86 -15.42
N ALA A 64 -7.44 -10.97 -15.92
CA ALA A 64 -6.06 -11.38 -15.67
C ALA A 64 -5.09 -10.60 -16.57
N THR A 65 -4.87 -9.34 -16.24
CA THR A 65 -3.97 -8.43 -16.96
C THR A 65 -3.37 -7.40 -15.99
N ASP A 66 -2.18 -6.94 -16.29
CA ASP A 66 -1.49 -5.81 -15.67
C ASP A 66 -1.62 -4.50 -16.49
N GLU A 67 -2.29 -4.57 -17.65
CA GLU A 67 -2.60 -3.39 -18.43
C GLU A 67 -3.79 -2.62 -17.85
N ARG A 68 -3.90 -1.37 -18.28
CA ARG A 68 -5.04 -0.52 -17.92
C ARG A 68 -6.37 -1.19 -18.30
N THR A 69 -7.31 -1.23 -17.37
CA THR A 69 -8.70 -1.65 -17.60
C THR A 69 -9.67 -0.59 -17.08
N SER A 70 -10.91 -0.62 -17.58
CA SER A 70 -11.98 0.26 -17.13
C SER A 70 -13.28 -0.53 -16.96
N PHE A 71 -13.97 -0.36 -15.83
CA PHE A 71 -15.23 -1.02 -15.53
C PHE A 71 -16.30 0.02 -15.20
N ARG A 72 -17.36 0.07 -15.99
CA ARG A 72 -18.52 0.92 -15.75
C ARG A 72 -19.64 0.10 -15.14
N PHE A 73 -19.99 0.39 -13.89
CA PHE A 73 -21.01 -0.30 -13.10
C PHE A 73 -22.36 0.37 -13.29
N GLY A 74 -23.13 -0.05 -14.30
CA GLY A 74 -24.46 0.47 -14.59
C GLY A 74 -25.56 -0.17 -13.75
N GLU A 75 -26.82 0.17 -14.00
CA GLU A 75 -27.96 -0.33 -13.23
C GLU A 75 -28.24 -1.83 -13.43
N LYS A 76 -28.03 -2.34 -14.65
CA LYS A 76 -28.36 -3.72 -15.05
C LYS A 76 -27.23 -4.42 -15.80
N ALA A 77 -26.08 -3.80 -15.87
CA ALA A 77 -24.91 -4.36 -16.55
C ALA A 77 -23.62 -3.74 -16.05
N VAL A 78 -22.55 -4.51 -16.11
CA VAL A 78 -21.18 -4.02 -16.00
C VAL A 78 -20.55 -4.09 -17.38
N CYS A 79 -20.03 -2.96 -17.85
CA CYS A 79 -19.29 -2.86 -19.11
C CYS A 79 -17.81 -2.69 -18.78
N ALA A 80 -16.98 -3.57 -19.31
CA ALA A 80 -15.54 -3.54 -19.11
C ALA A 80 -14.81 -3.28 -20.42
N GLU A 81 -13.88 -2.35 -20.43
CA GLU A 81 -12.91 -2.15 -21.50
C GLU A 81 -11.61 -2.87 -21.11
N LEU A 82 -11.22 -3.87 -21.86
CA LEU A 82 -10.12 -4.79 -21.58
C LEU A 82 -9.19 -4.94 -22.80
N PRO A 83 -7.92 -5.35 -22.63
CA PRO A 83 -7.11 -5.86 -23.73
C PRO A 83 -7.83 -7.03 -24.44
N VAL A 84 -7.73 -7.09 -25.77
CA VAL A 84 -8.47 -8.10 -26.57
C VAL A 84 -8.09 -9.54 -26.22
N ASP A 85 -6.86 -9.78 -25.83
CA ASP A 85 -6.31 -11.09 -25.43
C ASP A 85 -6.39 -11.34 -23.92
N CYS A 86 -7.06 -10.46 -23.16
CA CYS A 86 -7.20 -10.61 -21.73
C CYS A 86 -8.00 -11.85 -21.36
N ARG A 87 -7.40 -12.72 -20.53
CA ARG A 87 -8.12 -13.82 -19.90
C ARG A 87 -9.05 -13.28 -18.82
N VAL A 88 -10.32 -13.64 -18.88
CA VAL A 88 -11.32 -13.31 -17.88
C VAL A 88 -11.67 -14.54 -17.07
N VAL A 89 -11.63 -14.45 -15.75
CA VAL A 89 -12.07 -15.49 -14.81
C VAL A 89 -13.39 -15.04 -14.18
N LEU A 90 -14.39 -15.91 -14.25
CA LEU A 90 -15.70 -15.67 -13.68
C LEU A 90 -15.87 -16.50 -12.40
N PHE A 91 -16.49 -15.91 -11.40
CA PHE A 91 -16.79 -16.54 -10.11
C PHE A 91 -18.29 -16.48 -9.85
N SER A 92 -18.80 -17.50 -9.17
CA SER A 92 -20.20 -17.56 -8.71
C SER A 92 -20.27 -18.14 -7.31
N GLY A 93 -21.14 -17.60 -6.47
CA GLY A 93 -21.29 -18.04 -5.08
C GLY A 93 -21.56 -16.86 -4.14
N MET A 94 -21.60 -17.14 -2.85
CA MET A 94 -21.67 -16.08 -1.86
C MET A 94 -20.40 -15.21 -1.89
N PRO A 95 -20.48 -13.92 -1.52
CA PRO A 95 -19.31 -13.03 -1.59
C PRO A 95 -18.03 -13.57 -0.95
N GLY A 96 -18.14 -14.23 0.21
CA GLY A 96 -16.98 -14.85 0.87
C GLY A 96 -16.39 -16.04 0.11
N GLU A 97 -17.20 -16.77 -0.66
CA GLU A 97 -16.74 -17.87 -1.53
C GLU A 97 -15.99 -17.29 -2.75
N ILE A 98 -16.57 -16.28 -3.38
CA ILE A 98 -15.94 -15.57 -4.51
C ILE A 98 -14.57 -15.01 -4.13
N ILE A 99 -14.47 -14.36 -2.96
CA ILE A 99 -13.19 -13.81 -2.48
C ILE A 99 -12.18 -14.92 -2.23
N ARG A 100 -12.60 -16.04 -1.62
CA ARG A 100 -11.72 -17.21 -1.40
C ARG A 100 -11.22 -17.79 -2.71
N ASP A 101 -12.13 -18.05 -3.66
CA ASP A 101 -11.79 -18.62 -4.97
C ASP A 101 -10.86 -17.69 -5.76
N TYR A 102 -11.04 -16.37 -5.65
CA TYR A 102 -10.12 -15.37 -6.19
C TYR A 102 -8.74 -15.48 -5.53
N MET A 103 -8.69 -15.54 -4.19
CA MET A 103 -7.44 -15.67 -3.45
C MET A 103 -6.69 -16.96 -3.77
N ASP A 104 -7.39 -18.06 -4.06
CA ASP A 104 -6.79 -19.34 -4.42
C ASP A 104 -6.02 -19.28 -5.75
N LEU A 105 -6.29 -18.31 -6.63
CA LEU A 105 -5.50 -18.07 -7.83
C LEU A 105 -4.08 -17.56 -7.53
N PHE A 106 -3.87 -16.89 -6.38
CA PHE A 106 -2.62 -16.22 -6.00
C PHE A 106 -1.93 -16.88 -4.81
N GLY A 107 -2.59 -17.86 -4.21
CA GLY A 107 -2.16 -18.49 -2.97
C GLY A 107 -2.74 -17.81 -1.72
N PRO A 108 -2.60 -18.45 -0.55
CA PRO A 108 -3.22 -17.99 0.67
C PRO A 108 -2.64 -16.65 1.13
N ALA A 109 -3.52 -15.76 1.58
CA ALA A 109 -3.10 -14.52 2.24
C ALA A 109 -2.28 -14.85 3.50
N LYS A 110 -1.12 -14.19 3.64
CA LYS A 110 -0.32 -14.31 4.86
C LYS A 110 -0.87 -13.38 5.93
N LEU A 111 -1.18 -13.93 7.08
CA LEU A 111 -1.56 -13.12 8.23
C LEU A 111 -0.32 -12.35 8.73
N PRO A 112 -0.35 -11.02 8.78
CA PRO A 112 0.74 -10.24 9.36
C PRO A 112 0.88 -10.51 10.86
N PRO A 113 2.04 -10.22 11.47
CA PRO A 113 2.22 -10.32 12.91
C PRO A 113 1.28 -9.33 13.63
N LYS A 114 0.92 -9.65 14.87
CA LYS A 114 -0.07 -8.89 15.65
C LYS A 114 0.23 -7.39 15.75
N TRP A 115 1.50 -7.01 15.87
CA TRP A 115 1.92 -5.61 15.97
C TRP A 115 1.57 -4.78 14.73
N ALA A 116 1.48 -5.41 13.55
CA ALA A 116 1.15 -4.72 12.30
C ALA A 116 -0.28 -4.15 12.28
N PHE A 117 -1.16 -4.63 13.16
CA PHE A 117 -2.53 -4.14 13.34
C PHE A 117 -2.66 -3.07 14.42
N GLY A 118 -1.58 -2.72 15.09
CA GLY A 118 -1.56 -1.67 16.09
C GLY A 118 -1.29 -0.28 15.50
N PRO A 119 -1.26 0.77 16.33
CA PRO A 119 -0.97 2.12 15.88
C PRO A 119 0.45 2.28 15.35
N TRP A 120 0.54 2.89 14.19
CA TRP A 120 1.79 3.31 13.56
C TRP A 120 1.90 4.83 13.67
N ILE A 121 3.03 5.33 14.13
CA ILE A 121 3.29 6.77 14.22
C ILE A 121 4.38 7.18 13.24
N SER A 122 4.19 8.33 12.63
CA SER A 122 5.11 8.91 11.67
C SER A 122 4.98 10.42 11.61
N ALA A 123 6.07 11.14 11.39
CA ALA A 123 6.02 12.56 11.09
C ALA A 123 7.28 13.06 10.37
N ASN A 124 7.09 13.85 9.31
CA ASN A 124 8.17 14.43 8.52
C ASN A 124 9.07 15.39 9.30
N HIS A 125 8.63 15.94 10.43
CA HIS A 125 9.42 16.85 11.25
C HIS A 125 10.24 16.15 12.34
N TRP A 126 10.20 14.83 12.43
CA TRP A 126 11.07 14.04 13.31
C TRP A 126 12.42 13.78 12.63
N ASP A 127 13.19 14.84 12.47
CA ASP A 127 14.44 14.90 11.72
C ASP A 127 15.68 14.72 12.62
N SER A 128 15.49 14.22 13.84
CA SER A 128 16.57 13.88 14.78
C SER A 128 16.17 12.75 15.72
N GLN A 129 17.17 12.05 16.23
CA GLN A 129 17.03 11.01 17.24
C GLN A 129 16.26 11.50 18.45
N GLU A 130 16.62 12.70 18.96
CA GLU A 130 15.95 13.30 20.12
C GLU A 130 14.44 13.49 19.90
N LYS A 131 14.03 13.93 18.71
CA LYS A 131 12.60 14.14 18.40
C LYS A 131 11.85 12.83 18.32
N VAL A 132 12.45 11.80 17.74
CA VAL A 132 11.86 10.46 17.66
C VAL A 132 11.69 9.85 19.05
N GLU A 133 12.77 9.80 19.84
CA GLU A 133 12.73 9.25 21.21
C GLU A 133 11.75 10.01 22.11
N ARG A 134 11.68 11.35 21.97
CA ARG A 134 10.71 12.16 22.69
C ARG A 134 9.26 11.85 22.30
N ALA A 135 8.98 11.64 21.01
CA ALA A 135 7.64 11.31 20.55
C ALA A 135 7.16 9.97 21.11
N VAL A 136 8.03 8.98 21.17
CA VAL A 136 7.71 7.67 21.78
C VAL A 136 7.50 7.82 23.27
N ALA A 137 8.40 8.49 23.99
CA ALA A 137 8.27 8.72 25.43
C ALA A 137 6.96 9.47 25.79
N GLN A 138 6.55 10.45 25.00
CA GLN A 138 5.26 11.12 25.18
C GLN A 138 4.07 10.19 24.96
N ALA A 139 4.14 9.32 23.94
CA ALA A 139 3.09 8.34 23.69
C ALA A 139 2.95 7.36 24.88
N GLU A 140 4.06 6.90 25.42
CA GLU A 140 4.10 6.04 26.62
C GLU A 140 3.54 6.73 27.85
N GLU A 141 3.97 7.96 28.13
CA GLU A 141 3.48 8.78 29.26
C GLU A 141 1.95 8.93 29.23
N HIS A 142 1.38 9.06 28.03
CA HIS A 142 -0.06 9.19 27.84
C HIS A 142 -0.80 7.86 27.66
N GLY A 143 -0.09 6.73 27.78
CA GLY A 143 -0.68 5.39 27.61
C GLY A 143 -1.14 5.09 26.17
N PHE A 144 -0.58 5.76 25.19
CA PHE A 144 -0.88 5.50 23.79
C PHE A 144 -0.03 4.33 23.27
N PRO A 145 -0.65 3.21 22.84
CA PRO A 145 0.09 2.04 22.43
C PRO A 145 0.72 2.23 21.05
N VAL A 146 2.01 2.47 20.99
CA VAL A 146 2.76 2.51 19.72
C VAL A 146 3.21 1.10 19.37
N CYS A 147 2.87 0.63 18.17
CA CYS A 147 3.30 -0.68 17.67
C CYS A 147 4.37 -0.60 16.59
N ALA A 148 4.44 0.51 15.88
CA ALA A 148 5.47 0.79 14.90
C ALA A 148 5.74 2.29 14.80
N LEU A 149 6.98 2.63 14.47
CA LEU A 149 7.40 3.99 14.18
C LEU A 149 8.07 4.03 12.80
N VAL A 150 7.67 4.99 11.99
CA VAL A 150 8.31 5.27 10.70
C VAL A 150 9.11 6.56 10.81
N ALA A 151 10.44 6.44 10.75
CA ALA A 151 11.33 7.59 10.72
C ALA A 151 11.48 8.09 9.28
N GLU A 152 10.66 9.07 8.86
CA GLU A 152 10.67 9.57 7.48
C GLU A 152 11.84 10.52 7.21
N ALA A 153 12.16 11.41 8.12
CA ALA A 153 13.20 12.44 7.96
C ALA A 153 14.58 12.02 8.50
N TRP A 154 14.92 10.72 8.37
CA TRP A 154 16.19 10.17 8.88
C TRP A 154 17.38 10.43 7.96
N SER A 155 17.15 10.49 6.66
CA SER A 155 18.20 10.64 5.65
C SER A 155 18.34 12.07 5.14
N ASP A 156 19.39 12.33 4.42
CA ASP A 156 19.45 13.50 3.56
C ASP A 156 18.59 13.26 2.30
N GLU A 157 17.82 14.28 1.89
CA GLU A 157 16.87 14.17 0.78
C GLU A 157 17.53 13.99 -0.59
N ALA A 158 18.84 14.23 -0.71
CA ALA A 158 19.55 14.08 -1.96
C ALA A 158 19.95 12.63 -2.24
N THR A 159 20.31 11.89 -1.18
CA THR A 159 20.90 10.55 -1.32
C THR A 159 19.97 9.42 -0.86
N PHE A 160 19.16 9.64 0.17
CA PHE A 160 18.24 8.67 0.77
C PHE A 160 18.87 7.36 1.26
N TYR A 161 20.19 7.29 1.44
CA TYR A 161 20.87 6.05 1.87
C TYR A 161 21.84 6.21 3.04
N VAL A 162 21.99 7.41 3.58
CA VAL A 162 22.76 7.64 4.81
C VAL A 162 21.97 8.52 5.76
N PHE A 163 22.19 8.37 7.06
CA PHE A 163 21.62 9.26 8.04
C PHE A 163 22.10 10.69 7.83
N ARG A 164 21.19 11.64 7.95
CA ARG A 164 21.50 13.06 7.79
C ARG A 164 22.65 13.50 8.69
N GLY A 165 23.64 14.14 8.10
CA GLY A 165 24.83 14.63 8.80
C GLY A 165 25.87 13.55 9.16
N ALA A 166 25.65 12.29 8.84
CA ALA A 166 26.66 11.25 8.99
C ALA A 166 27.83 11.49 8.02
N ARG A 167 29.05 11.32 8.52
CA ARG A 167 30.27 11.41 7.69
C ARG A 167 30.73 10.01 7.33
N TYR A 168 31.33 9.84 6.16
CA TYR A 168 31.92 8.60 5.72
C TYR A 168 33.01 8.83 4.67
N VAL A 169 33.90 7.88 4.53
CA VAL A 169 34.94 7.90 3.48
C VAL A 169 34.57 6.85 2.42
N PRO A 170 34.43 7.23 1.15
CA PRO A 170 34.18 6.27 0.07
C PRO A 170 35.25 5.18 0.02
N LYS A 171 34.81 3.91 -0.06
CA LYS A 171 35.74 2.78 -0.17
C LYS A 171 36.35 2.73 -1.57
N PRO A 172 37.68 2.64 -1.69
CA PRO A 172 38.38 2.67 -3.00
C PRO A 172 37.88 1.60 -3.98
N ASN A 173 37.40 0.47 -3.46
CA ASN A 173 36.95 -0.68 -4.26
C ASN A 173 35.43 -0.77 -4.42
N GLY A 174 34.66 0.25 -4.04
CA GLY A 174 33.18 0.29 -4.16
C GLY A 174 32.43 -0.74 -3.30
N GLY A 175 33.03 -1.21 -2.21
CA GLY A 175 32.36 -2.17 -1.29
C GLY A 175 31.22 -1.55 -0.49
N ALA A 176 30.28 -2.39 -0.03
CA ALA A 176 29.19 -1.97 0.82
C ALA A 176 29.68 -1.33 2.14
N PHE A 177 28.99 -0.30 2.59
CA PHE A 177 29.24 0.30 3.90
C PHE A 177 28.64 -0.56 5.02
N ARG A 178 29.30 -0.53 6.17
CA ARG A 178 28.83 -1.04 7.44
C ARG A 178 28.57 0.11 8.39
N LEU A 179 27.87 -0.12 9.50
CA LEU A 179 27.58 0.92 10.48
C LEU A 179 28.85 1.59 11.03
N GLU A 180 29.92 0.80 11.26
CA GLU A 180 31.21 1.28 11.73
C GLU A 180 31.98 2.19 10.72
N ASP A 181 31.56 2.22 9.47
CA ASP A 181 32.16 3.08 8.44
C ASP A 181 31.66 4.53 8.52
N PHE A 182 30.68 4.80 9.39
CA PHE A 182 30.07 6.11 9.55
C PHE A 182 30.49 6.79 10.86
N ASP A 183 30.75 8.07 10.79
CA ASP A 183 30.91 8.95 11.96
C ASP A 183 29.64 9.79 12.14
N PHE A 184 28.97 9.57 13.26
CA PHE A 184 27.72 10.24 13.63
C PHE A 184 27.93 11.42 14.60
N SER A 185 29.18 11.80 14.93
CA SER A 185 29.49 12.79 15.97
C SER A 185 28.84 14.15 15.77
N ASP A 186 28.65 14.58 14.52
CA ASP A 186 27.99 15.85 14.17
C ASP A 186 26.59 15.65 13.58
N SER A 187 26.09 14.41 13.60
CA SER A 187 24.77 14.07 13.07
C SER A 187 23.68 14.40 14.10
N PRO A 188 22.46 14.84 13.69
CA PRO A 188 21.30 14.83 14.56
C PRO A 188 20.84 13.42 14.96
N TRP A 189 21.52 12.39 14.50
CA TRP A 189 21.35 10.98 14.82
C TRP A 189 22.63 10.39 15.41
N PRO A 190 23.01 10.79 16.66
CA PRO A 190 24.32 10.45 17.22
C PRO A 190 24.52 8.97 17.53
N ASP A 191 23.44 8.22 17.77
CA ASP A 191 23.47 6.79 18.08
C ASP A 191 22.27 6.07 17.47
N PRO A 192 22.21 5.94 16.12
CA PRO A 192 21.06 5.34 15.46
C PRO A 192 20.86 3.86 15.80
N ALA A 193 21.93 3.11 16.02
CA ALA A 193 21.84 1.70 16.41
C ALA A 193 21.25 1.53 17.81
N GLY A 194 21.76 2.28 18.79
CA GLY A 194 21.24 2.26 20.15
C GLY A 194 19.81 2.80 20.23
N MET A 195 19.46 3.81 19.43
CA MET A 195 18.07 4.29 19.30
C MET A 195 17.14 3.15 18.84
N VAL A 196 17.46 2.46 17.75
CA VAL A 196 16.65 1.34 17.27
C VAL A 196 16.52 0.24 18.30
N GLN A 197 17.60 -0.07 19.02
CA GLN A 197 17.55 -1.06 20.08
C GLN A 197 16.60 -0.66 21.21
N ARG A 198 16.68 0.59 21.70
CA ARG A 198 15.78 1.11 22.75
C ARG A 198 14.31 1.16 22.32
N LEU A 199 14.06 1.45 21.06
CA LEU A 199 12.69 1.48 20.50
C LEU A 199 12.08 0.06 20.34
N HIS A 200 12.89 -0.99 20.38
CA HIS A 200 12.44 -2.38 20.33
C HIS A 200 12.23 -3.01 21.72
N GLU A 201 12.69 -2.39 22.80
CA GLU A 201 12.49 -2.83 24.19
C GLU A 201 11.10 -2.42 24.72
#